data_34fe3ae07d93c95c13f0c7480e2b712f
#
_entry.id   34fe3ae07d93c95c13f0c7480e2b712f
#
_cell.length_a   1.000
_cell.length_b   1.000
_cell.length_c   1.000
_cell.angle_alpha   90.00
_cell.angle_beta   90.00
_cell.angle_gamma   90.00
#
_symmetry.space_group_name_H-M   'P 1'
#
loop_
_entity.id
_entity.type
_entity.pdbx_description
1 polymer ?
#
loop_
_entity_poly.entity_id
_entity_poly.type
_entity_poly.pdbx_seq_one_letter_code
_entity_poly.pdbx_strand_id
1 'polypeptide(L)'
;MAEDLAALARETIASSRASRDPDYPLIHLAPPIGRLNDPNGLLVDGDTYHAFYQFGPFHPGRKLVYWGHASSRDLLTWDQHDPAIIPASPYDLNGAYSGGALVLDGDEAARAPAGARFQLFYTGNLKDPVTDERTAS
;
A
#
# COMPACT_ATOMS: atom_id res chain seq x y z
N MET A 1 -13.53 16.92 12.83
CA MET A 1 -13.80 15.87 11.83
C MET A 1 -12.54 15.07 11.67
N ALA A 2 -12.62 13.75 11.67
CA ALA A 2 -11.46 12.91 11.36
C ALA A 2 -11.02 13.18 9.91
N GLU A 3 -9.70 13.26 9.68
CA GLU A 3 -9.13 13.44 8.36
C GLU A 3 -9.45 12.23 7.48
N ASP A 4 -9.98 12.44 6.28
CA ASP A 4 -10.17 11.36 5.31
C ASP A 4 -8.83 11.06 4.61
N LEU A 5 -8.08 10.14 5.22
CA LEU A 5 -6.76 9.73 4.72
C LEU A 5 -6.81 9.09 3.34
N ALA A 6 -7.94 8.48 2.97
CA ALA A 6 -8.12 7.89 1.63
C ALA A 6 -8.28 8.98 0.57
N ALA A 7 -9.13 9.95 0.83
CA ALA A 7 -9.32 11.09 -0.07
C ALA A 7 -8.02 11.88 -0.22
N LEU A 8 -7.34 12.17 0.89
CA LEU A 8 -6.09 12.91 0.88
C LEU A 8 -4.98 12.18 0.09
N ALA A 9 -4.87 10.87 0.24
CA ALA A 9 -3.89 10.08 -0.53
C ALA A 9 -4.19 10.12 -2.02
N ARG A 10 -5.46 9.92 -2.42
CA ARG A 10 -5.88 9.99 -3.83
C ARG A 10 -5.59 11.36 -4.45
N GLU A 11 -5.93 12.44 -3.75
CA GLU A 11 -5.66 13.80 -4.21
C GLU A 11 -4.15 14.05 -4.37
N THR A 12 -3.36 13.62 -3.40
CA THR A 12 -1.90 13.74 -3.43
C THR A 12 -1.31 12.98 -4.62
N ILE A 13 -1.74 11.73 -4.85
CA ILE A 13 -1.33 10.92 -6.00
C ILE A 13 -1.74 11.60 -7.32
N ALA A 14 -2.98 12.07 -7.42
CA ALA A 14 -3.49 12.72 -8.63
C ALA A 14 -2.76 14.04 -8.95
N SER A 15 -2.23 14.73 -7.95
CA SER A 15 -1.44 15.94 -8.13
C SER A 15 -0.01 15.68 -8.60
N SER A 16 0.45 14.43 -8.55
CA SER A 16 1.82 14.06 -8.89
C SER A 16 2.16 14.36 -10.34
N ARG A 17 3.38 14.81 -10.56
CA ARG A 17 3.99 14.97 -11.88
C ARG A 17 5.12 13.97 -12.14
N ALA A 18 5.34 13.04 -11.25
CA ALA A 18 6.45 12.09 -11.32
C ALA A 18 6.49 11.34 -12.66
N SER A 19 5.36 10.82 -13.12
CA SER A 19 5.26 10.11 -14.42
C SER A 19 5.53 10.97 -15.66
N ARG A 20 5.64 12.31 -15.50
CA ARG A 20 5.98 13.24 -16.58
C ARG A 20 7.45 13.66 -16.55
N ASP A 21 8.16 13.24 -15.51
CA ASP A 21 9.59 13.49 -15.38
C ASP A 21 10.34 12.58 -16.37
N PRO A 22 11.27 13.10 -17.19
CA PRO A 22 12.04 12.29 -18.14
C PRO A 22 12.91 11.23 -17.47
N ASP A 23 13.24 11.40 -16.18
CA ASP A 23 14.02 10.45 -15.40
C ASP A 23 13.14 9.44 -14.63
N TYR A 24 11.79 9.53 -14.74
CA TYR A 24 10.91 8.55 -14.11
C TYR A 24 11.07 7.18 -14.78
N PRO A 25 11.23 6.10 -14.00
CA PRO A 25 11.44 4.77 -14.56
C PRO A 25 10.30 4.33 -15.47
N LEU A 26 10.62 3.95 -16.71
CA LEU A 26 9.68 3.36 -17.67
C LEU A 26 9.47 1.87 -17.41
N ILE A 27 10.45 1.22 -16.81
CA ILE A 27 10.45 -0.15 -16.35
C ILE A 27 10.80 -0.15 -14.86
N HIS A 28 10.45 -1.18 -14.15
CA HIS A 28 10.55 -1.32 -12.70
C HIS A 28 9.42 -0.63 -11.93
N LEU A 29 9.16 -1.18 -10.75
CA LEU A 29 8.19 -0.63 -9.83
C LEU A 29 8.72 0.67 -9.22
N ALA A 30 8.00 1.76 -9.43
CA ALA A 30 8.28 3.07 -8.83
C ALA A 30 6.99 3.65 -8.24
N PRO A 31 7.06 4.42 -7.15
CA PRO A 31 5.87 5.00 -6.55
C PRO A 31 5.34 6.16 -7.40
N PRO A 32 4.03 6.38 -7.42
CA PRO A 32 3.45 7.51 -8.14
C PRO A 32 3.84 8.87 -7.53
N ILE A 33 4.19 8.89 -6.25
CA ILE A 33 4.66 10.05 -5.48
C ILE A 33 5.31 9.57 -4.17
N GLY A 34 6.04 10.44 -3.52
CA GLY A 34 6.54 10.22 -2.16
C GLY A 34 7.59 9.13 -2.07
N ARG A 35 7.38 8.15 -1.19
CA ARG A 35 8.37 7.10 -0.90
C ARG A 35 7.80 5.71 -1.08
N LEU A 36 8.54 4.86 -1.78
CA LEU A 36 8.40 3.42 -1.82
C LEU A 36 9.57 2.79 -1.07
N ASN A 37 9.29 1.85 -0.17
CA ASN A 37 10.28 0.95 0.42
C ASN A 37 9.63 -0.44 0.56
N ASP A 38 10.32 -1.39 1.12
CA ASP A 38 9.90 -2.75 1.44
C ASP A 38 8.75 -3.31 0.58
N PRO A 39 9.01 -3.86 -0.62
CA PRO A 39 8.01 -4.67 -1.31
C PRO A 39 7.58 -5.83 -0.41
N ASN A 40 6.29 -6.08 -0.33
CA ASN A 40 5.72 -7.15 0.49
C ASN A 40 4.40 -7.63 -0.11
N GLY A 41 3.82 -8.70 0.43
CA GLY A 41 2.56 -9.23 -0.07
C GLY A 41 2.60 -9.62 -1.56
N LEU A 42 3.75 -10.10 -2.05
CA LEU A 42 3.90 -10.49 -3.46
C LEU A 42 3.05 -11.72 -3.74
N LEU A 43 2.23 -11.67 -4.79
CA LEU A 43 1.40 -12.80 -5.21
C LEU A 43 1.17 -12.84 -6.72
N VAL A 44 0.70 -13.96 -7.19
CA VAL A 44 0.31 -14.17 -8.60
C VAL A 44 -1.15 -14.61 -8.63
N ASP A 45 -1.98 -13.91 -9.39
CA ASP A 45 -3.36 -14.26 -9.65
C ASP A 45 -3.56 -14.47 -11.18
N GLY A 46 -3.64 -15.73 -11.57
CA GLY A 46 -3.65 -16.08 -12.99
C GLY A 46 -2.34 -15.70 -13.69
N ASP A 47 -2.42 -14.79 -14.64
CA ASP A 47 -1.28 -14.24 -15.41
C ASP A 47 -0.81 -12.87 -14.91
N THR A 48 -1.31 -12.44 -13.76
CA THR A 48 -1.05 -11.11 -13.22
C THR A 48 -0.23 -11.22 -11.93
N TYR A 49 0.90 -10.54 -11.92
CA TYR A 49 1.74 -10.35 -10.74
C TYR A 49 1.26 -9.15 -9.95
N HIS A 50 1.08 -9.30 -8.66
CA HIS A 50 0.74 -8.21 -7.75
C HIS A 50 1.89 -7.95 -6.79
N ALA A 51 2.25 -6.69 -6.63
CA ALA A 51 3.20 -6.22 -5.64
C ALA A 51 2.53 -5.18 -4.76
N PHE A 52 2.54 -5.45 -3.47
CA PHE A 52 2.26 -4.42 -2.47
C PHE A 52 3.59 -3.91 -1.94
N TYR A 53 3.59 -2.70 -1.39
CA TYR A 53 4.81 -2.09 -0.89
C TYR A 53 4.51 -1.06 0.19
N GLN A 54 5.46 -0.83 1.07
CA GLN A 54 5.40 0.27 2.02
C GLN A 54 5.39 1.59 1.25
N PHE A 55 4.33 2.38 1.44
CA PHE A 55 4.09 3.58 0.67
C PHE A 55 3.88 4.78 1.59
N GLY A 56 4.73 5.79 1.44
CA GLY A 56 4.60 7.07 2.14
C GLY A 56 4.18 8.18 1.18
N PRO A 57 2.87 8.37 0.89
CA PRO A 57 2.42 9.36 -0.10
C PRO A 57 2.80 10.79 0.27
N PHE A 58 2.91 11.09 1.57
CA PHE A 58 3.20 12.43 2.08
C PHE A 58 4.68 12.65 2.42
N HIS A 59 5.55 11.67 2.15
CA HIS A 59 6.97 11.79 2.44
C HIS A 59 7.61 12.88 1.56
N PRO A 60 8.52 13.73 2.08
CA PRO A 60 9.11 13.68 3.43
C PRO A 60 8.32 14.42 4.51
N GLY A 61 7.27 15.16 4.17
CA GLY A 61 6.55 16.01 5.10
C GLY A 61 5.84 15.27 6.25
N ARG A 62 5.26 14.13 5.96
CA ARG A 62 4.58 13.27 6.95
C ARG A 62 5.01 11.83 6.79
N LYS A 63 5.43 11.20 7.89
CA LYS A 63 5.88 9.81 7.94
C LYS A 63 4.71 8.88 8.30
N LEU A 64 3.69 8.82 7.44
CA LEU A 64 2.59 7.88 7.60
C LEU A 64 2.67 6.84 6.48
N VAL A 65 2.71 5.56 6.85
CA VAL A 65 2.94 4.46 5.92
C VAL A 65 1.64 3.76 5.59
N TYR A 66 1.37 3.66 4.31
CA TYR A 66 0.28 2.92 3.68
C TYR A 66 0.83 1.64 3.03
N TRP A 67 -0.03 0.78 2.52
CA TRP A 67 0.36 -0.18 1.50
C TRP A 67 -0.04 0.35 0.13
N GLY A 68 0.95 0.65 -0.70
CA GLY A 68 0.75 0.84 -2.13
C GLY A 68 0.45 -0.48 -2.80
N HIS A 69 -0.12 -0.44 -4.01
CA HIS A 69 -0.43 -1.61 -4.80
C HIS A 69 -0.13 -1.34 -6.27
N ALA A 70 0.56 -2.26 -6.90
CA ALA A 70 0.77 -2.26 -8.33
C ALA A 70 0.61 -3.67 -8.90
N SER A 71 0.25 -3.77 -10.18
CA SER A 71 0.18 -5.03 -10.89
C SER A 71 0.95 -5.00 -12.19
N SER A 72 1.37 -6.18 -12.65
CA SER A 72 2.15 -6.35 -13.88
C SER A 72 1.84 -7.69 -14.53
N ARG A 73 2.00 -7.77 -15.84
CA ARG A 73 1.95 -9.03 -16.58
C ARG A 73 3.32 -9.50 -17.08
N ASP A 74 4.32 -8.64 -16.97
CA ASP A 74 5.67 -8.89 -17.52
C ASP A 74 6.80 -8.64 -16.52
N LEU A 75 6.48 -8.15 -15.31
CA LEU A 75 7.40 -7.72 -14.25
C LEU A 75 8.31 -6.54 -14.65
N LEU A 76 8.08 -5.93 -15.79
CA LEU A 76 8.83 -4.78 -16.30
C LEU A 76 7.99 -3.51 -16.22
N THR A 77 6.76 -3.58 -16.73
CA THR A 77 5.80 -2.48 -16.70
C THR A 77 4.78 -2.70 -15.60
N TRP A 78 4.43 -1.64 -14.87
CA TRP A 78 3.59 -1.71 -13.69
C TRP A 78 2.44 -0.71 -13.75
N ASP A 79 1.23 -1.23 -13.57
CA ASP A 79 0.02 -0.44 -13.39
C ASP A 79 -0.17 -0.12 -11.91
N GLN A 80 -0.21 1.17 -11.58
CA GLN A 80 -0.46 1.63 -10.22
C GLN A 80 -1.95 1.61 -9.90
N HIS A 81 -2.29 1.18 -8.70
CA HIS A 81 -3.64 1.16 -8.16
C HIS A 81 -3.77 2.09 -6.95
N ASP A 82 -5.00 2.29 -6.49
CA ASP A 82 -5.24 2.93 -5.21
C ASP A 82 -4.53 2.15 -4.07
N PRO A 83 -4.10 2.82 -3.00
CA PRO A 83 -3.50 2.14 -1.86
C PRO A 83 -4.40 1.03 -1.32
N ALA A 84 -3.83 -0.16 -1.14
CA ALA A 84 -4.56 -1.33 -0.67
C ALA A 84 -4.89 -1.29 0.81
N ILE A 85 -4.02 -0.68 1.63
CA ILE A 85 -4.25 -0.48 3.05
C ILE A 85 -3.96 0.97 3.40
N ILE A 86 -4.94 1.60 4.03
CA ILE A 86 -4.87 2.97 4.54
C ILE A 86 -4.94 2.89 6.06
N PRO A 87 -3.96 3.46 6.79
CA PRO A 87 -3.93 3.40 8.25
C PRO A 87 -5.02 4.28 8.85
N ALA A 88 -6.21 3.72 9.02
CA ALA A 88 -7.40 4.41 9.50
C ALA A 88 -8.11 3.68 10.65
N SER A 89 -7.55 2.56 11.10
CA SER A 89 -8.08 1.77 12.22
C SER A 89 -7.41 2.14 13.55
N PRO A 90 -8.03 1.83 14.69
CA PRO A 90 -7.40 2.07 15.99
C PRO A 90 -6.13 1.25 16.23
N TYR A 91 -5.81 0.30 15.35
CA TYR A 91 -4.66 -0.59 15.46
C TYR A 91 -3.46 -0.15 14.61
N ASP A 92 -3.63 0.84 13.72
CA ASP A 92 -2.61 1.24 12.75
C ASP A 92 -2.49 2.76 12.57
N LEU A 93 -2.90 3.55 13.56
CA LEU A 93 -2.92 5.02 13.50
C LEU A 93 -1.56 5.65 13.12
N ASN A 94 -0.46 4.94 13.35
CA ASN A 94 0.90 5.38 13.02
C ASN A 94 1.49 4.64 11.80
N GLY A 95 0.69 3.88 11.07
CA GLY A 95 1.06 3.25 9.82
C GLY A 95 0.71 1.77 9.71
N ALA A 96 0.52 1.32 8.48
CA ALA A 96 0.39 -0.08 8.10
C ALA A 96 1.76 -0.59 7.65
N TYR A 97 2.39 -1.45 8.46
CA TYR A 97 3.74 -1.96 8.21
C TYR A 97 3.70 -3.28 7.45
N SER A 98 4.87 -3.78 7.06
CA SER A 98 5.01 -4.94 6.19
C SER A 98 4.31 -6.20 6.73
N GLY A 99 3.98 -7.08 5.81
CA GLY A 99 3.32 -8.36 6.06
C GLY A 99 3.28 -9.21 4.80
N GLY A 100 2.19 -9.93 4.59
CA GLY A 100 2.01 -10.85 3.49
C GLY A 100 0.66 -10.76 2.83
N ALA A 101 0.53 -11.47 1.71
CA ALA A 101 -0.73 -11.60 0.99
C ALA A 101 -0.88 -13.02 0.45
N LEU A 102 -2.12 -13.44 0.26
CA LEU A 102 -2.43 -14.68 -0.45
C LEU A 102 -3.68 -14.50 -1.31
N VAL A 103 -3.76 -15.30 -2.37
CA VAL A 103 -4.96 -15.42 -3.19
C VAL A 103 -5.95 -16.32 -2.47
N LEU A 104 -7.19 -15.87 -2.39
CA LEU A 104 -8.28 -16.68 -1.83
C LEU A 104 -8.80 -17.65 -2.88
N ASP A 105 -8.88 -18.93 -2.54
CA ASP A 105 -9.47 -19.96 -3.37
C ASP A 105 -10.39 -20.89 -2.57
N GLY A 106 -11.14 -21.74 -3.26
CA GLY A 106 -11.96 -22.78 -2.67
C GLY A 106 -12.78 -22.32 -1.47
N ASP A 107 -12.58 -22.99 -0.33
CA ASP A 107 -13.29 -22.73 0.92
C ASP A 107 -12.99 -21.36 1.54
N GLU A 108 -11.80 -20.84 1.30
CA GLU A 108 -11.38 -19.53 1.81
C GLU A 108 -12.15 -18.42 1.10
N ALA A 109 -12.22 -18.49 -0.24
CA ALA A 109 -13.01 -17.56 -1.03
C ALA A 109 -14.51 -17.61 -0.68
N ALA A 110 -15.03 -18.80 -0.37
CA ALA A 110 -16.42 -18.99 0.03
C ALA A 110 -16.77 -18.34 1.39
N ARG A 111 -15.79 -18.20 2.27
CA ARG A 111 -15.95 -17.58 3.61
C ARG A 111 -15.61 -16.08 3.63
N ALA A 112 -14.96 -15.59 2.60
CA ALA A 112 -14.58 -14.21 2.47
C ALA A 112 -15.76 -13.31 2.07
N PRO A 113 -15.68 -11.99 2.27
CA PRO A 113 -16.67 -11.06 1.72
C PRO A 113 -16.81 -11.24 0.21
N ALA A 114 -18.04 -11.08 -0.30
CA ALA A 114 -18.33 -11.24 -1.72
C ALA A 114 -17.41 -10.36 -2.59
N GLY A 115 -16.73 -11.00 -3.56
CA GLY A 115 -15.80 -10.34 -4.46
C GLY A 115 -14.37 -10.17 -3.92
N ALA A 116 -14.09 -10.58 -2.68
CA ALA A 116 -12.73 -10.60 -2.18
C ALA A 116 -11.89 -11.63 -2.96
N ARG A 117 -10.73 -11.21 -3.44
CA ARG A 117 -9.77 -12.04 -4.17
C ARG A 117 -8.51 -12.33 -3.35
N PHE A 118 -8.15 -11.41 -2.46
CA PHE A 118 -6.91 -11.47 -1.70
C PHE A 118 -7.18 -11.34 -0.21
N GLN A 119 -6.38 -12.03 0.59
CA GLN A 119 -6.26 -11.81 2.03
C GLN A 119 -4.92 -11.14 2.30
N LEU A 120 -4.94 -9.98 2.93
CA LEU A 120 -3.74 -9.25 3.33
C LEU A 120 -3.54 -9.38 4.84
N PHE A 121 -2.31 -9.65 5.24
CA PHE A 121 -1.87 -9.67 6.64
C PHE A 121 -0.80 -8.61 6.81
N TYR A 122 -0.94 -7.75 7.78
CA TYR A 122 0.00 -6.65 8.00
C TYR A 122 0.22 -6.36 9.47
N THR A 123 1.27 -5.63 9.77
CA THR A 123 1.56 -5.14 11.12
C THR A 123 0.99 -3.74 11.29
N GLY A 124 0.00 -3.59 12.16
CA GLY A 124 -0.47 -2.27 12.59
C GLY A 124 0.58 -1.62 13.49
N ASN A 125 0.86 -0.35 13.30
CA ASN A 125 1.82 0.39 14.11
C ASN A 125 1.12 1.43 14.97
N LEU A 126 1.34 1.33 16.27
CA LEU A 126 0.91 2.32 17.25
C LEU A 126 2.13 2.87 18.00
N LYS A 127 2.10 4.15 18.28
CA LYS A 127 3.13 4.84 19.03
C LYS A 127 2.53 5.63 20.17
N ASP A 128 3.28 5.74 21.25
CA ASP A 128 2.96 6.67 22.30
C ASP A 128 3.08 8.12 21.78
N PRO A 129 2.05 8.96 21.95
CA PRO A 129 2.06 10.30 21.39
C PRO A 129 3.07 11.26 22.07
N VAL A 130 3.62 10.87 23.23
CA VAL A 130 4.57 11.68 23.99
C VAL A 130 6.01 11.22 23.73
N THR A 131 6.25 9.89 23.79
CA THR A 131 7.61 9.34 23.67
C THR A 131 7.98 8.95 22.23
N ASP A 132 7.02 8.85 21.31
CA ASP A 132 7.16 8.31 19.94
C ASP A 132 7.63 6.84 19.92
N GLU A 133 7.65 6.17 21.04
CA GLU A 133 7.98 4.75 21.16
C GLU A 133 6.82 3.89 20.69
N ARG A 134 7.12 2.73 20.11
CA ARG A 134 6.07 1.76 19.74
C ARG A 134 5.41 1.20 20.99
N THR A 135 4.07 1.25 21.01
CA THR A 135 3.26 0.72 22.12
C THR A 135 2.59 -0.60 21.77
N ALA A 136 2.36 -0.88 20.46
CA ALA A 136 1.82 -2.15 19.98
C ALA A 136 2.26 -2.39 18.53
N SER A 137 2.26 -3.66 18.11
CA SER A 137 2.51 -4.13 16.77
C SER A 137 1.80 -5.48 16.55
#